data_4ef31cac067155787ad62c62af477ec7
#
_entry.id   4ef31cac067155787ad62c62af477ec7
#
_cell.length_a   1.000
_cell.length_b   1.000
_cell.length_c   1.000
_cell.angle_alpha   90.00
_cell.angle_beta   90.00
_cell.angle_gamma   90.00
#
_symmetry.space_group_name_H-M   'P 1'
#
loop_
_entity.id
_entity.type
_entity.pdbx_description
1 polymer ?
#
loop_
_entity_poly.entity_id
_entity_poly.type
_entity_poly.pdbx_seq_one_letter_code
_entity_poly.pdbx_strand_id
1 'polypeptide(L)'
;MKAYVFPGQGAQFSGMGKDLYENSAIAKELFDKANEILGFDITSIMFEGSAEDLKQTKVTQPAVFLHSVILAKTLADFNPEMVAGHSLGEISALVANGTLDFEAGLKLVYKRALAMQEACEANPSTMAAILGLEDQIVEDACAEIEGVVVAANYNCP
;
A
#
# COMPACT_ATOMS: atom_id res chain seq x y z
N MET A 1 -3.81 -13.70 -21.71
CA MET A 1 -4.22 -13.51 -20.33
C MET A 1 -3.51 -12.28 -19.77
N LYS A 2 -4.26 -11.30 -19.25
CA LYS A 2 -3.69 -10.10 -18.60
C LYS A 2 -3.90 -10.20 -17.09
N ALA A 3 -2.80 -10.12 -16.31
CA ALA A 3 -2.83 -10.04 -14.86
C ALA A 3 -2.31 -8.67 -14.43
N TYR A 4 -2.97 -8.05 -13.47
CA TYR A 4 -2.53 -6.80 -12.84
C TYR A 4 -2.19 -7.07 -11.38
N VAL A 5 -1.02 -6.60 -10.97
CA VAL A 5 -0.53 -6.76 -9.60
C VAL A 5 -0.41 -5.41 -8.91
N PHE A 6 -0.79 -5.37 -7.64
CA PHE A 6 -0.83 -4.14 -6.85
C PHE A 6 0.20 -4.20 -5.72
N PRO A 7 1.10 -3.21 -5.64
CA PRO A 7 2.18 -3.22 -4.67
C PRO A 7 1.68 -2.96 -3.25
N GLY A 8 2.50 -3.33 -2.28
CA GLY A 8 2.34 -3.01 -0.87
C GLY A 8 3.18 -1.82 -0.42
N GLN A 9 3.30 -1.68 0.90
CA GLN A 9 4.16 -0.70 1.54
C GLN A 9 5.62 -0.89 1.09
N GLY A 10 6.31 0.22 0.81
CA GLY A 10 7.65 0.26 0.21
C GLY A 10 7.64 0.78 -1.23
N ALA A 11 6.47 0.83 -1.88
CA ALA A 11 6.33 1.35 -3.24
C ALA A 11 6.08 2.87 -3.32
N GLN A 12 5.98 3.57 -2.18
CA GLN A 12 5.77 5.01 -2.14
C GLN A 12 7.02 5.80 -2.55
N PHE A 13 6.81 6.92 -3.21
CA PHE A 13 7.87 7.86 -3.59
C PHE A 13 7.32 9.29 -3.64
N SER A 14 8.17 10.28 -3.38
CA SER A 14 7.79 11.70 -3.45
C SER A 14 7.38 12.08 -4.87
N GLY A 15 6.27 12.80 -5.01
CA GLY A 15 5.69 13.18 -6.31
C GLY A 15 4.72 12.14 -6.89
N MET A 16 4.49 11.00 -6.22
CA MET A 16 3.62 9.95 -6.72
C MET A 16 2.18 10.45 -6.95
N GLY A 17 1.66 10.21 -8.14
CA GLY A 17 0.29 10.56 -8.53
C GLY A 17 0.07 12.01 -8.95
N LYS A 18 1.08 12.89 -8.88
CA LYS A 18 0.97 14.28 -9.32
C LYS A 18 0.67 14.38 -10.80
N ASP A 19 1.34 13.58 -11.60
CA ASP A 19 1.11 13.48 -13.04
C ASP A 19 -0.31 13.02 -13.39
N LEU A 20 -0.85 12.07 -12.62
CA LEU A 20 -2.25 11.63 -12.77
C LEU A 20 -3.23 12.76 -12.43
N TYR A 21 -2.98 13.47 -11.34
CA TYR A 21 -3.80 14.59 -10.89
C TYR A 21 -3.85 15.72 -11.93
N GLU A 22 -2.71 16.05 -12.53
CA GLU A 22 -2.57 17.14 -13.50
C GLU A 22 -3.16 16.79 -14.87
N ASN A 23 -3.15 15.52 -15.27
CA ASN A 23 -3.48 15.09 -16.63
C ASN A 23 -4.81 14.33 -16.76
N SER A 24 -5.49 14.02 -15.65
CA SER A 24 -6.75 13.28 -15.67
C SER A 24 -7.82 13.90 -14.77
N ALA A 25 -8.94 14.31 -15.34
CA ALA A 25 -10.08 14.83 -14.58
C ALA A 25 -10.62 13.80 -13.58
N ILE A 26 -10.64 12.51 -13.96
CA ILE A 26 -11.07 11.41 -13.09
C ILE A 26 -10.09 11.25 -11.91
N ALA A 27 -8.79 11.31 -12.18
CA ALA A 27 -7.79 11.22 -11.11
C ALA A 27 -7.92 12.39 -10.14
N LYS A 28 -8.06 13.61 -10.66
CA LYS A 28 -8.24 14.81 -9.85
C LYS A 28 -9.44 14.68 -8.91
N GLU A 29 -10.62 14.29 -9.44
CA GLU A 29 -11.83 14.08 -8.65
C GLU A 29 -11.61 13.04 -7.52
N LEU A 30 -10.93 11.93 -7.83
CA LEU A 30 -10.69 10.87 -6.86
C LEU A 30 -9.69 11.28 -5.77
N PHE A 31 -8.65 12.05 -6.12
CA PHE A 31 -7.71 12.59 -5.14
C PHE A 31 -8.38 13.64 -4.23
N ASP A 32 -9.16 14.54 -4.80
CA ASP A 32 -9.91 15.55 -4.04
C ASP A 32 -10.89 14.85 -3.06
N LYS A 33 -11.63 13.86 -3.55
CA LYS A 33 -12.50 13.01 -2.71
C LYS A 33 -11.73 12.26 -1.61
N ALA A 34 -10.51 11.82 -1.89
CA ALA A 34 -9.69 11.14 -0.89
C ALA A 34 -9.33 12.07 0.28
N ASN A 35 -8.99 13.33 0.01
CA ASN A 35 -8.75 14.33 1.06
C ASN A 35 -9.98 14.52 1.96
N GLU A 36 -11.17 14.58 1.36
CA GLU A 36 -12.43 14.68 2.11
C GLU A 36 -12.68 13.46 2.99
N ILE A 37 -12.51 12.24 2.46
CA ILE A 37 -12.71 10.98 3.18
C ILE A 37 -11.75 10.83 4.36
N LEU A 38 -10.49 11.19 4.15
CA LEU A 38 -9.43 11.05 5.15
C LEU A 38 -9.44 12.17 6.20
N GLY A 39 -9.99 13.35 5.86
CA GLY A 39 -10.04 14.52 6.72
C GLY A 39 -8.70 15.26 6.84
N PHE A 40 -7.76 14.98 5.94
CA PHE A 40 -6.49 15.70 5.82
C PHE A 40 -6.00 15.70 4.38
N ASP A 41 -5.10 16.63 4.05
CA ASP A 41 -4.56 16.80 2.70
C ASP A 41 -3.44 15.78 2.40
N ILE A 42 -3.84 14.56 2.03
CA ILE A 42 -2.90 13.52 1.63
C ILE A 42 -2.25 13.84 0.29
N THR A 43 -2.93 14.56 -0.59
CA THR A 43 -2.40 14.90 -1.91
C THR A 43 -1.18 15.81 -1.79
N SER A 44 -1.19 16.78 -0.92
CA SER A 44 -0.04 17.63 -0.64
C SER A 44 1.18 16.82 -0.17
N ILE A 45 0.95 15.83 0.70
CA ILE A 45 2.02 14.93 1.17
C ILE A 45 2.53 14.04 0.04
N MET A 46 1.65 13.49 -0.79
CA MET A 46 2.04 12.63 -1.92
C MET A 46 2.84 13.40 -2.99
N PHE A 47 2.44 14.63 -3.30
CA PHE A 47 2.97 15.40 -4.41
C PHE A 47 4.24 16.18 -4.05
N GLU A 48 4.29 16.75 -2.84
CA GLU A 48 5.36 17.67 -2.42
C GLU A 48 6.08 17.22 -1.14
N GLY A 49 5.54 16.22 -0.43
CA GLY A 49 6.12 15.72 0.82
C GLY A 49 7.47 15.04 0.64
N SER A 50 8.25 15.03 1.71
CA SER A 50 9.52 14.31 1.75
C SER A 50 9.30 12.79 1.81
N ALA A 51 10.37 12.04 1.52
CA ALA A 51 10.34 10.58 1.70
C ALA A 51 10.05 10.19 3.16
N GLU A 52 10.40 11.02 4.12
CA GLU A 52 10.15 10.79 5.55
C GLU A 52 8.66 10.97 5.89
N ASP A 53 8.00 11.98 5.33
CA ASP A 53 6.55 12.17 5.50
C ASP A 53 5.76 10.97 4.97
N LEU A 54 6.21 10.42 3.84
CA LEU A 54 5.60 9.25 3.20
C LEU A 54 5.87 7.92 3.92
N LYS A 55 6.84 7.84 4.85
CA LYS A 55 7.12 6.62 5.62
C LYS A 55 6.17 6.39 6.80
N GLN A 56 5.45 7.42 7.24
CA GLN A 56 4.47 7.25 8.32
C GLN A 56 3.39 6.26 7.88
N THR A 57 3.19 5.17 8.62
CA THR A 57 2.27 4.08 8.22
C THR A 57 0.86 4.59 7.89
N LYS A 58 0.36 5.56 8.65
CA LYS A 58 -0.95 6.21 8.41
C LYS A 58 -1.03 6.98 7.08
N VAL A 59 0.13 7.35 6.49
CA VAL A 59 0.24 8.04 5.20
C VAL A 59 0.59 7.05 4.10
N THR A 60 1.59 6.19 4.33
CA THR A 60 2.13 5.25 3.33
C THR A 60 1.04 4.40 2.71
N GLN A 61 0.22 3.74 3.55
CA GLN A 61 -0.77 2.80 3.04
C GLN A 61 -1.85 3.50 2.20
N PRO A 62 -2.50 4.59 2.66
CA PRO A 62 -3.43 5.33 1.80
C PRO A 62 -2.78 5.87 0.53
N ALA A 63 -1.55 6.38 0.58
CA ALA A 63 -0.86 6.93 -0.59
C ALA A 63 -0.62 5.86 -1.68
N VAL A 64 -0.12 4.68 -1.30
CA VAL A 64 0.09 3.56 -2.24
C VAL A 64 -1.25 3.04 -2.79
N PHE A 65 -2.28 2.95 -1.95
CA PHE A 65 -3.63 2.58 -2.38
C PHE A 65 -4.19 3.57 -3.41
N LEU A 66 -4.14 4.87 -3.10
CA LEU A 66 -4.65 5.93 -3.98
C LEU A 66 -3.95 5.91 -5.33
N HIS A 67 -2.62 5.90 -5.33
CA HIS A 67 -1.85 5.83 -6.57
C HIS A 67 -2.24 4.61 -7.41
N SER A 68 -2.29 3.43 -6.79
CA SER A 68 -2.58 2.16 -7.46
C SER A 68 -3.99 2.12 -8.07
N VAL A 69 -5.00 2.50 -7.28
CA VAL A 69 -6.40 2.43 -7.71
C VAL A 69 -6.72 3.53 -8.73
N ILE A 70 -6.22 4.75 -8.52
CA ILE A 70 -6.46 5.87 -9.43
C ILE A 70 -5.77 5.61 -10.77
N LEU A 71 -4.50 5.11 -10.75
CA LEU A 71 -3.84 4.70 -11.98
C LEU A 71 -4.65 3.65 -12.73
N ALA A 72 -5.11 2.59 -12.06
CA ALA A 72 -5.93 1.57 -12.71
C ALA A 72 -7.21 2.14 -13.33
N LYS A 73 -7.86 3.12 -12.67
CA LYS A 73 -9.07 3.77 -13.17
C LYS A 73 -8.82 4.76 -14.33
N THR A 74 -7.59 5.22 -14.52
CA THR A 74 -7.22 6.12 -15.63
C THR A 74 -6.70 5.38 -16.85
N LEU A 75 -6.38 4.09 -16.75
CA LEU A 75 -5.95 3.26 -17.86
C LEU A 75 -7.15 2.95 -18.78
N ALA A 76 -7.07 3.38 -20.03
CA ALA A 76 -8.15 3.19 -21.01
C ALA A 76 -8.44 1.70 -21.34
N ASP A 77 -7.45 0.84 -21.19
CA ASP A 77 -7.50 -0.60 -21.51
C ASP A 77 -7.44 -1.49 -20.26
N PHE A 78 -7.76 -0.96 -19.10
CA PHE A 78 -7.80 -1.74 -17.86
C PHE A 78 -8.93 -2.78 -17.94
N ASN A 79 -8.56 -3.98 -18.29
CA ASN A 79 -9.45 -5.14 -18.37
C ASN A 79 -8.75 -6.38 -17.85
N PRO A 80 -8.66 -6.55 -16.52
CA PRO A 80 -7.96 -7.66 -15.92
C PRO A 80 -8.73 -8.97 -16.07
N GLU A 81 -8.04 -10.04 -16.46
CA GLU A 81 -8.53 -11.40 -16.30
C GLU A 81 -8.19 -11.92 -14.89
N MET A 82 -7.14 -11.38 -14.28
CA MET A 82 -6.73 -11.66 -12.91
C MET A 82 -6.17 -10.40 -12.26
N VAL A 83 -6.38 -10.29 -10.95
CA VAL A 83 -5.73 -9.28 -10.10
C VAL A 83 -5.12 -9.95 -8.89
N ALA A 84 -3.99 -9.44 -8.43
CA ALA A 84 -3.35 -9.86 -7.19
C ALA A 84 -2.77 -8.64 -6.48
N GLY A 85 -2.61 -8.72 -5.17
CA GLY A 85 -2.04 -7.64 -4.38
C GLY A 85 -1.12 -8.16 -3.29
N HIS A 86 -0.08 -7.39 -2.95
CA HIS A 86 0.80 -7.68 -1.85
C HIS A 86 0.38 -6.87 -0.62
N SER A 87 -0.07 -7.55 0.46
CA SER A 87 -0.48 -6.91 1.72
C SER A 87 -1.58 -5.85 1.50
N LEU A 88 -1.32 -4.56 1.67
CA LEU A 88 -2.31 -3.51 1.37
C LEU A 88 -2.76 -3.53 -0.10
N GLY A 89 -1.92 -3.98 -1.00
CA GLY A 89 -2.24 -4.13 -2.43
C GLY A 89 -3.40 -5.10 -2.70
N GLU A 90 -3.69 -6.03 -1.79
CA GLU A 90 -4.88 -6.88 -1.86
C GLU A 90 -6.16 -6.05 -1.84
N ILE A 91 -6.22 -5.00 -1.00
CA ILE A 91 -7.37 -4.10 -0.95
C ILE A 91 -7.45 -3.27 -2.23
N SER A 92 -6.31 -2.83 -2.79
CA SER A 92 -6.27 -2.17 -4.09
C SER A 92 -6.80 -3.07 -5.20
N ALA A 93 -6.43 -4.36 -5.20
CA ALA A 93 -6.92 -5.35 -6.15
C ALA A 93 -8.44 -5.56 -6.03
N LEU A 94 -8.99 -5.61 -4.80
CA LEU A 94 -10.43 -5.72 -4.57
C LEU A 94 -11.22 -4.50 -5.08
N VAL A 95 -10.64 -3.31 -5.01
CA VAL A 95 -11.26 -2.11 -5.59
C VAL A 95 -11.13 -2.12 -7.11
N ALA A 96 -9.97 -2.53 -7.63
CA ALA A 96 -9.73 -2.57 -9.07
C ALA A 96 -10.62 -3.57 -9.80
N ASN A 97 -10.97 -4.70 -9.18
CA ASN A 97 -11.88 -5.70 -9.75
C ASN A 97 -13.37 -5.43 -9.46
N GLY A 98 -13.69 -4.35 -8.74
CA GLY A 98 -15.07 -3.96 -8.43
C GLY A 98 -15.72 -4.67 -7.23
N THR A 99 -14.99 -5.48 -6.49
CA THR A 99 -15.50 -6.14 -5.26
C THR A 99 -15.75 -5.13 -4.15
N LEU A 100 -14.91 -4.09 -4.03
CA LEU A 100 -15.10 -2.97 -3.13
C LEU A 100 -15.24 -1.67 -3.93
N ASP A 101 -16.03 -0.73 -3.44
CA ASP A 101 -16.01 0.63 -3.96
C ASP A 101 -14.76 1.40 -3.45
N PHE A 102 -14.45 2.52 -4.12
CA PHE A 102 -13.28 3.33 -3.81
C PHE A 102 -13.29 3.85 -2.37
N GLU A 103 -14.44 4.34 -1.91
CA GLU A 103 -14.57 4.94 -0.58
C GLU A 103 -14.44 3.89 0.54
N ALA A 104 -15.09 2.74 0.38
CA ALA A 104 -14.97 1.64 1.32
C ALA A 104 -13.54 1.11 1.38
N GLY A 105 -12.88 0.95 0.22
CA GLY A 105 -11.49 0.54 0.13
C GLY A 105 -10.54 1.51 0.83
N LEU A 106 -10.68 2.81 0.58
CA LEU A 106 -9.84 3.84 1.20
C LEU A 106 -10.04 3.90 2.72
N LYS A 107 -11.30 3.86 3.20
CA LYS A 107 -11.60 3.83 4.63
C LYS A 107 -11.03 2.58 5.31
N LEU A 108 -11.10 1.42 4.64
CA LEU A 108 -10.53 0.17 5.14
C LEU A 108 -9.00 0.27 5.27
N VAL A 109 -8.32 0.73 4.21
CA VAL A 109 -6.86 0.92 4.21
C VAL A 109 -6.43 1.89 5.30
N TYR A 110 -7.14 3.00 5.48
CA TYR A 110 -6.80 3.98 6.51
C TYR A 110 -6.98 3.42 7.93
N LYS A 111 -8.08 2.75 8.20
CA LYS A 111 -8.29 2.05 9.48
C LYS A 111 -7.23 0.98 9.75
N ARG A 112 -6.86 0.22 8.72
CA ARG A 112 -5.77 -0.76 8.80
C ARG A 112 -4.44 -0.09 9.16
N ALA A 113 -4.11 1.02 8.51
CA ALA A 113 -2.89 1.76 8.77
C ALA A 113 -2.81 2.28 10.21
N LEU A 114 -3.90 2.84 10.74
CA LEU A 114 -3.99 3.30 12.12
C LEU A 114 -3.85 2.15 13.12
N ALA A 115 -4.55 1.03 12.90
CA ALA A 115 -4.47 -0.13 13.78
C ALA A 115 -3.06 -0.75 13.79
N MET A 116 -2.39 -0.80 12.64
CA MET A 116 -1.00 -1.28 12.57
C MET A 116 -0.04 -0.33 13.28
N GLN A 117 -0.23 0.97 13.16
CA GLN A 117 0.59 1.94 13.88
C GLN A 117 0.40 1.81 15.38
N GLU A 118 -0.84 1.73 15.86
CA GLU A 118 -1.16 1.54 17.28
C GLU A 118 -0.54 0.24 17.83
N ALA A 119 -0.61 -0.84 17.07
CA ALA A 119 0.00 -2.12 17.45
C ALA A 119 1.54 -2.02 17.57
N CYS A 120 2.19 -1.31 16.64
CA CYS A 120 3.64 -1.08 16.70
C CYS A 120 4.06 -0.17 17.85
N GLU A 121 3.23 0.82 18.20
CA GLU A 121 3.49 1.70 19.36
C GLU A 121 3.30 0.97 20.68
N ALA A 122 2.29 0.09 20.77
CA ALA A 122 2.03 -0.72 21.96
C ALA A 122 3.09 -1.80 22.18
N ASN A 123 3.62 -2.38 21.10
CA ASN A 123 4.64 -3.42 21.12
C ASN A 123 5.75 -3.06 20.12
N PRO A 124 6.76 -2.25 20.53
CA PRO A 124 7.84 -1.86 19.64
C PRO A 124 8.52 -3.07 19.01
N SER A 125 8.48 -3.10 17.68
CA SER A 125 9.03 -4.21 16.89
C SER A 125 9.60 -3.68 15.58
N THR A 126 10.31 -4.54 14.86
CA THR A 126 10.86 -4.21 13.54
C THR A 126 10.77 -5.40 12.62
N MET A 127 10.96 -5.15 11.33
CA MET A 127 11.06 -6.19 10.30
C MET A 127 12.33 -5.96 9.48
N ALA A 128 12.93 -7.07 9.05
CA ALA A 128 14.05 -7.06 8.13
C ALA A 128 13.72 -7.90 6.90
N ALA A 129 14.16 -7.47 5.73
CA ALA A 129 14.11 -8.28 4.51
C ALA A 129 15.41 -9.09 4.42
N ILE A 130 15.28 -10.39 4.43
CA ILE A 130 16.39 -11.31 4.21
C ILE A 130 16.42 -11.65 2.71
N LEU A 131 17.58 -11.51 2.09
CA LEU A 131 17.77 -11.73 0.66
C LEU A 131 18.83 -12.79 0.42
N GLY A 132 18.54 -13.71 -0.49
CA GLY A 132 19.51 -14.70 -0.99
C GLY A 132 19.84 -15.84 -0.01
N LEU A 133 18.98 -16.11 0.96
CA LEU A 133 19.05 -17.26 1.83
C LEU A 133 17.85 -18.19 1.58
N GLU A 134 18.08 -19.47 1.74
CA GLU A 134 17.02 -20.48 1.76
C GLU A 134 16.11 -20.30 2.96
N ASP A 135 14.81 -20.54 2.80
CA ASP A 135 13.79 -20.34 3.84
C ASP A 135 14.13 -21.08 5.14
N GLN A 136 14.61 -22.33 5.03
CA GLN A 136 14.96 -23.16 6.20
C GLN A 136 16.09 -22.53 7.03
N ILE A 137 17.07 -21.89 6.40
CA ILE A 137 18.16 -21.21 7.13
C ILE A 137 17.61 -20.04 7.94
N VAL A 138 16.65 -19.29 7.38
CA VAL A 138 15.99 -18.16 8.07
C VAL A 138 15.13 -18.68 9.23
N GLU A 139 14.37 -19.74 9.02
CA GLU A 139 13.54 -20.36 10.05
C GLU A 139 14.37 -20.89 11.21
N ASP A 140 15.46 -21.61 10.91
CA ASP A 140 16.38 -22.15 11.93
C ASP A 140 17.01 -21.00 12.74
N ALA A 141 17.47 -19.94 12.07
CA ALA A 141 18.02 -18.77 12.76
C ALA A 141 16.99 -18.07 13.65
N CYS A 142 15.74 -17.96 13.22
CA CYS A 142 14.64 -17.43 14.03
C CYS A 142 14.38 -18.29 15.27
N ALA A 143 14.46 -19.62 15.12
CA ALA A 143 14.22 -20.56 16.22
C ALA A 143 15.33 -20.56 17.29
N GLU A 144 16.58 -20.18 16.93
CA GLU A 144 17.70 -20.11 17.86
C GLU A 144 17.72 -18.85 18.75
N ILE A 145 16.91 -17.83 18.40
CA ILE A 145 16.89 -16.55 19.11
C ILE A 145 15.89 -16.61 20.27
N GLU A 146 16.34 -16.22 21.48
CA GLU A 146 15.43 -16.03 22.61
C GLU A 146 14.54 -14.82 22.36
N GLY A 147 13.21 -15.02 22.41
CA GLY A 147 12.21 -13.98 22.19
C GLY A 147 11.25 -14.30 21.04
N VAL A 148 10.55 -13.29 20.55
CA VAL A 148 9.61 -13.45 19.45
C VAL A 148 10.27 -13.00 18.15
N VAL A 149 10.84 -13.96 17.43
CA VAL A 149 11.42 -13.74 16.10
C VAL A 149 10.83 -14.79 15.16
N VAL A 150 10.20 -14.35 14.08
CA VAL A 150 9.49 -15.24 13.15
C VAL A 150 9.76 -14.89 11.71
N ALA A 151 9.83 -15.89 10.83
CA ALA A 151 9.76 -15.71 9.40
C ALA A 151 8.30 -15.37 9.03
N ALA A 152 8.03 -14.07 8.87
CA ALA A 152 6.65 -13.56 8.78
C ALA A 152 6.08 -13.63 7.37
N ASN A 153 6.91 -13.50 6.33
CA ASN A 153 6.48 -13.48 4.93
C ASN A 153 7.51 -14.17 4.04
N TYR A 154 7.04 -14.97 3.11
CA TYR A 154 7.81 -15.58 2.04
C TYR A 154 7.40 -14.89 0.73
N ASN A 155 8.19 -13.92 0.28
CA ASN A 155 7.80 -13.01 -0.80
C ASN A 155 8.24 -13.49 -2.18
N CYS A 156 9.20 -14.39 -2.24
CA CYS A 156 9.71 -15.01 -3.47
C CYS A 156 10.35 -16.37 -3.13
N PRO A 157 10.45 -17.26 -4.14
CA PRO A 157 11.21 -18.50 -3.99
C PRO A 157 12.69 -18.21 -3.82
#